data_17655ad16c6d6eb84e950feda3200af5
#
_entry.id   17655ad16c6d6eb84e950feda3200af5
#
_cell.length_a   1.000
_cell.length_b   1.000
_cell.length_c   1.000
_cell.angle_alpha   90.00
_cell.angle_beta   90.00
_cell.angle_gamma   90.00
#
_symmetry.space_group_name_H-M   'P 1'
#
loop_
_entity.id
_entity.type
_entity.pdbx_description
1 polymer ?
#
loop_
_entity_poly.entity_id
_entity_poly.type
_entity_poly.pdbx_seq_one_letter_code
_entity_poly.pdbx_strand_id
1 'polypeptide(L)'
;MIEWICATCTFNESRALQYLQERQGIRDPLALSVVMANIKQESNFTPNICEGGARVEYQDCHVGGYGLIQWTSESRYVGLGIFSAKYGLNPSTFDAQLRYMSNEYQFQRALLDWQIPGRTYEEYHAAAYRWLGWGIEGPRKTYTYNYLDRLSKVSDEKVQSTSSDQKRLGYLEKILGVIGIKV
;
A
#
# COMPACT_ATOMS: atom_id res chain seq x y z
N MET A 1 -13.74 1.19 2.85
CA MET A 1 -14.11 -0.24 2.89
C MET A 1 -13.08 -1.01 2.08
N ILE A 2 -12.58 -2.14 2.60
CA ILE A 2 -11.67 -3.05 1.90
C ILE A 2 -12.51 -4.02 1.07
N GLU A 3 -12.25 -4.12 -0.22
CA GLU A 3 -12.92 -5.04 -1.14
C GLU A 3 -12.00 -6.19 -1.59
N TRP A 4 -10.69 -5.92 -1.63
CA TRP A 4 -9.68 -6.83 -2.12
C TRP A 4 -8.66 -7.16 -1.04
N ILE A 5 -8.35 -8.44 -0.89
CA ILE A 5 -7.32 -8.97 0.00
C ILE A 5 -6.32 -9.82 -0.78
N CYS A 6 -5.14 -9.98 -0.21
CA CYS A 6 -4.07 -10.80 -0.78
C CYS A 6 -3.49 -11.69 0.33
N ALA A 7 -3.93 -12.95 0.39
CA ALA A 7 -3.53 -13.88 1.45
C ALA A 7 -2.04 -14.27 1.40
N THR A 8 -1.40 -14.15 0.23
CA THR A 8 0.01 -14.49 0.02
C THR A 8 0.93 -13.27 0.00
N CYS A 9 0.39 -12.07 0.25
CA CYS A 9 1.17 -10.85 0.34
C CYS A 9 1.95 -10.77 1.66
N THR A 10 3.12 -10.16 1.62
CA THR A 10 3.88 -9.81 2.82
C THR A 10 3.12 -8.77 3.65
N PHE A 11 3.59 -8.54 4.87
CA PHE A 11 2.98 -7.54 5.75
C PHE A 11 2.94 -6.13 5.13
N ASN A 12 4.04 -5.67 4.53
CA ASN A 12 4.09 -4.36 3.90
C ASN A 12 3.25 -4.28 2.61
N GLU A 13 3.22 -5.35 1.80
CA GLU A 13 2.33 -5.44 0.64
C GLU A 13 0.86 -5.32 1.07
N SER A 14 0.45 -6.08 2.09
CA SER A 14 -0.93 -6.05 2.61
C SER A 14 -1.31 -4.68 3.16
N ARG A 15 -0.40 -4.01 3.88
CA ARG A 15 -0.61 -2.65 4.39
C ARG A 15 -0.74 -1.62 3.26
N ALA A 16 0.10 -1.72 2.21
CA ALA A 16 -0.02 -0.86 1.05
C ALA A 16 -1.37 -1.07 0.35
N LEU A 17 -1.76 -2.31 0.10
CA LEU A 17 -3.04 -2.66 -0.52
C LEU A 17 -4.24 -2.10 0.26
N GLN A 18 -4.23 -2.26 1.58
CA GLN A 18 -5.25 -1.69 2.45
C GLN A 18 -5.28 -0.16 2.36
N TYR A 19 -4.13 0.49 2.47
CA TYR A 19 -3.99 1.95 2.40
C TYR A 19 -4.52 2.52 1.08
N LEU A 20 -4.19 1.89 -0.06
CA LEU A 20 -4.65 2.31 -1.38
C LEU A 20 -6.18 2.24 -1.50
N GLN A 21 -6.81 1.24 -0.89
CA GLN A 21 -8.26 1.10 -0.89
C GLN A 21 -8.94 2.08 0.08
N GLU A 22 -8.49 2.14 1.33
CA GLU A 22 -9.17 2.89 2.39
C GLU A 22 -8.89 4.39 2.33
N ARG A 23 -7.66 4.78 2.02
CA ARG A 23 -7.22 6.17 2.05
C ARG A 23 -7.22 6.83 0.68
N GLN A 24 -6.97 6.05 -0.37
CA GLN A 24 -6.89 6.59 -1.74
C GLN A 24 -8.13 6.23 -2.59
N GLY A 25 -9.02 5.38 -2.10
CA GLY A 25 -10.27 5.07 -2.77
C GLY A 25 -10.12 4.29 -4.09
N ILE A 26 -8.98 3.64 -4.32
CA ILE A 26 -8.78 2.79 -5.50
C ILE A 26 -9.56 1.49 -5.29
N ARG A 27 -10.48 1.16 -6.20
CA ARG A 27 -11.40 -0.01 -6.09
C ARG A 27 -11.17 -1.06 -7.15
N ASP A 28 -10.68 -0.65 -8.31
CA ASP A 28 -10.39 -1.56 -9.41
C ASP A 28 -9.17 -2.45 -9.08
N PRO A 29 -9.29 -3.78 -9.16
CA PRO A 29 -8.20 -4.69 -8.81
C PRO A 29 -6.99 -4.57 -9.74
N LEU A 30 -7.21 -4.24 -11.02
CA LEU A 30 -6.12 -4.02 -11.97
C LEU A 30 -5.38 -2.72 -11.65
N ALA A 31 -6.09 -1.64 -11.30
CA ALA A 31 -5.48 -0.39 -10.86
C ALA A 31 -4.64 -0.58 -9.57
N LEU A 32 -5.19 -1.29 -8.57
CA LEU A 32 -4.47 -1.66 -7.35
C LEU A 32 -3.19 -2.44 -7.68
N SER A 33 -3.30 -3.43 -8.58
CA SER A 33 -2.19 -4.28 -9.00
C SER A 33 -1.09 -3.48 -9.71
N VAL A 34 -1.46 -2.50 -10.55
CA VAL A 34 -0.50 -1.59 -11.20
C VAL A 34 0.27 -0.77 -10.18
N VAL A 35 -0.39 -0.15 -9.20
CA VAL A 35 0.28 0.65 -8.17
C VAL A 35 1.20 -0.24 -7.33
N MET A 36 0.72 -1.40 -6.88
CA MET A 36 1.50 -2.38 -6.10
C MET A 36 2.74 -2.86 -6.87
N ALA A 37 2.59 -3.17 -8.16
CA ALA A 37 3.68 -3.61 -9.03
C ALA A 37 4.78 -2.55 -9.16
N ASN A 38 4.41 -1.29 -9.21
CA ASN A 38 5.36 -0.19 -9.27
C ASN A 38 6.14 -0.03 -7.96
N ILE A 39 5.48 -0.05 -6.81
CA ILE A 39 6.17 -0.03 -5.51
C ILE A 39 7.11 -1.25 -5.37
N LYS A 40 6.66 -2.43 -5.83
CA LYS A 40 7.48 -3.64 -5.84
C LYS A 40 8.74 -3.45 -6.67
N GLN A 41 8.63 -2.92 -7.88
CA GLN A 41 9.76 -2.68 -8.77
C GLN A 41 10.78 -1.71 -8.18
N GLU A 42 10.32 -0.65 -7.52
CA GLU A 42 11.21 0.37 -6.97
C GLU A 42 11.97 -0.12 -5.72
N SER A 43 11.31 -0.80 -4.80
CA SER A 43 11.89 -1.09 -3.48
C SER A 43 11.53 -2.45 -2.90
N ASN A 44 10.71 -3.23 -3.57
CA ASN A 44 10.07 -4.41 -2.98
C ASN A 44 9.42 -4.11 -1.60
N PHE A 45 8.73 -2.97 -1.50
CA PHE A 45 8.06 -2.48 -0.28
C PHE A 45 9.01 -2.25 0.91
N THR A 46 10.27 -1.94 0.65
CA THR A 46 11.29 -1.68 1.67
C THR A 46 11.46 -0.17 1.87
N PRO A 47 11.09 0.40 3.03
CA PRO A 47 11.11 1.86 3.23
C PRO A 47 12.50 2.43 3.48
N ASN A 48 13.42 1.67 4.04
CA ASN A 48 14.76 2.12 4.39
C ASN A 48 15.84 1.65 3.40
N ILE A 49 15.48 1.49 2.13
CA ILE A 49 16.41 1.08 1.08
C ILE A 49 16.94 2.29 0.33
N CYS A 50 18.25 2.41 0.26
CA CYS A 50 18.98 3.35 -0.59
C CYS A 50 19.35 2.66 -1.90
N GLU A 51 19.56 3.43 -2.97
CA GLU A 51 20.00 2.89 -4.25
C GLU A 51 21.25 2.03 -4.09
N GLY A 52 21.32 0.91 -4.81
CA GLY A 52 22.36 -0.10 -4.61
C GLY A 52 22.05 -1.14 -3.52
N GLY A 53 20.90 -1.02 -2.83
CA GLY A 53 20.37 -2.04 -1.92
C GLY A 53 20.76 -1.89 -0.45
N ALA A 54 21.54 -0.86 -0.08
CA ALA A 54 21.88 -0.59 1.32
C ALA A 54 20.63 -0.24 2.14
N ARG A 55 20.50 -0.83 3.33
CA ARG A 55 19.45 -0.50 4.29
C ARG A 55 19.98 0.51 5.29
N VAL A 56 19.52 1.74 5.17
CA VAL A 56 20.01 2.88 5.95
C VAL A 56 18.85 3.78 6.36
N GLU A 57 19.06 4.62 7.37
CA GLU A 57 18.12 5.67 7.69
C GLU A 57 18.09 6.76 6.61
N TYR A 58 17.01 7.53 6.57
CA TYR A 58 16.82 8.57 5.55
C TYR A 58 18.03 9.51 5.39
N GLN A 59 18.57 10.02 6.51
CA GLN A 59 19.69 10.95 6.51
C GLN A 59 21.02 10.34 6.05
N ASP A 60 21.12 9.01 6.00
CA ASP A 60 22.35 8.28 5.68
C ASP A 60 22.39 7.80 4.21
N CYS A 61 21.31 8.03 3.44
CA CYS A 61 21.27 7.77 2.02
C CYS A 61 21.78 8.99 1.24
N HIS A 62 23.00 8.95 0.75
CA HIS A 62 23.67 10.07 0.09
C HIS A 62 23.75 9.94 -1.43
N VAL A 63 23.25 8.86 -2.00
CA VAL A 63 23.32 8.58 -3.44
C VAL A 63 22.04 7.95 -3.96
N GLY A 64 21.56 8.43 -5.10
CA GLY A 64 20.47 7.82 -5.84
C GLY A 64 19.11 7.90 -5.15
N GLY A 65 18.28 6.89 -5.41
CA GLY A 65 16.92 6.82 -4.90
C GLY A 65 16.83 6.27 -3.47
N TYR A 66 15.81 6.70 -2.74
CA TYR A 66 15.53 6.24 -1.39
C TYR A 66 14.08 5.80 -1.21
N GLY A 67 13.88 4.72 -0.47
CA GLY A 67 12.60 4.32 0.08
C GLY A 67 11.64 3.68 -0.93
N LEU A 68 10.35 3.68 -0.60
CA LEU A 68 9.31 2.87 -1.25
C LEU A 68 9.23 3.05 -2.77
N ILE A 69 9.41 4.26 -3.27
CA ILE A 69 9.34 4.55 -4.71
C ILE A 69 10.64 5.13 -5.26
N GLN A 70 11.75 4.93 -4.54
CA GLN A 70 13.07 5.39 -4.93
C GLN A 70 13.09 6.87 -5.29
N TRP A 71 12.75 7.75 -4.33
CA TRP A 71 12.82 9.20 -4.51
C TRP A 71 14.24 9.62 -4.88
N THR A 72 14.48 9.89 -6.17
CA THR A 72 15.80 10.20 -6.72
C THR A 72 16.00 11.70 -6.88
N SER A 73 14.98 12.45 -7.27
CA SER A 73 15.13 13.90 -7.42
C SER A 73 15.26 14.58 -6.06
N GLU A 74 16.19 15.53 -5.96
CA GLU A 74 16.45 16.26 -4.72
C GLU A 74 15.18 16.85 -4.09
N SER A 75 14.33 17.48 -4.91
CA SER A 75 13.09 18.09 -4.42
C SER A 75 12.12 17.07 -3.79
N ARG A 76 12.01 15.88 -4.36
CA ARG A 76 11.13 14.83 -3.82
C ARG A 76 11.75 14.17 -2.58
N TYR A 77 13.05 13.92 -2.58
CA TYR A 77 13.76 13.38 -1.42
C TYR A 77 13.70 14.35 -0.23
N VAL A 78 14.07 15.61 -0.43
CA VAL A 78 13.96 16.64 0.61
C VAL A 78 12.52 16.83 1.06
N GLY A 79 11.56 16.75 0.13
CA GLY A 79 10.13 16.80 0.40
C GLY A 79 9.66 15.72 1.39
N LEU A 80 10.19 14.49 1.30
CA LEU A 80 9.92 13.43 2.26
C LEU A 80 10.35 13.83 3.69
N GLY A 81 11.54 14.41 3.82
CA GLY A 81 12.05 14.88 5.12
C GLY A 81 11.20 16.00 5.70
N ILE A 82 10.88 17.02 4.89
CA ILE A 82 10.02 18.16 5.30
C ILE A 82 8.63 17.68 5.70
N PHE A 83 8.00 16.82 4.89
CA PHE A 83 6.70 16.25 5.20
C PHE A 83 6.73 15.48 6.52
N SER A 84 7.74 14.62 6.70
CA SER A 84 7.87 13.82 7.90
C SER A 84 8.06 14.69 9.15
N ALA A 85 8.92 15.69 9.09
CA ALA A 85 9.13 16.65 10.19
C ALA A 85 7.83 17.40 10.55
N LYS A 86 7.08 17.86 9.53
CA LYS A 86 5.80 18.57 9.72
C LYS A 86 4.78 17.73 10.50
N TYR A 87 4.77 16.42 10.31
CA TYR A 87 3.78 15.53 10.92
C TYR A 87 4.35 14.70 12.09
N GLY A 88 5.57 14.97 12.54
CA GLY A 88 6.22 14.23 13.63
C GLY A 88 6.48 12.76 13.28
N LEU A 89 6.80 12.46 12.02
CA LEU A 89 7.03 11.11 11.51
C LEU A 89 8.52 10.86 11.29
N ASN A 90 8.94 9.60 11.36
CA ASN A 90 10.27 9.19 10.91
C ASN A 90 10.21 8.89 9.40
N PRO A 91 10.98 9.60 8.53
CA PRO A 91 10.99 9.44 7.08
C PRO A 91 11.46 8.05 6.60
N SER A 92 12.14 7.28 7.46
CA SER A 92 12.59 5.92 7.15
C SER A 92 11.49 4.85 7.36
N THR A 93 10.31 5.25 7.84
CA THR A 93 9.24 4.30 8.13
C THR A 93 8.29 4.12 6.94
N PHE A 94 7.71 2.93 6.86
CA PHE A 94 6.74 2.57 5.83
C PHE A 94 5.52 3.51 5.82
N ASP A 95 4.97 3.84 7.00
CA ASP A 95 3.79 4.70 7.10
C ASP A 95 4.05 6.14 6.70
N ALA A 96 5.19 6.70 7.10
CA ALA A 96 5.57 8.05 6.70
C ALA A 96 5.68 8.14 5.18
N GLN A 97 6.29 7.15 4.56
CA GLN A 97 6.51 7.10 3.12
C GLN A 97 5.23 6.85 2.33
N LEU A 98 4.32 5.96 2.77
CA LEU A 98 3.00 5.81 2.16
C LEU A 98 2.21 7.12 2.19
N ARG A 99 2.24 7.81 3.34
CA ARG A 99 1.55 9.10 3.49
C ARG A 99 2.17 10.18 2.61
N TYR A 100 3.50 10.29 2.56
CA TYR A 100 4.17 11.26 1.71
C TYR A 100 3.91 10.97 0.23
N MET A 101 4.13 9.73 -0.22
CA MET A 101 3.89 9.26 -1.58
C MET A 101 2.49 9.66 -2.07
N SER A 102 1.47 9.41 -1.26
CA SER A 102 0.09 9.70 -1.62
C SER A 102 -0.27 11.19 -1.57
N ASN A 103 0.55 12.02 -0.92
CA ASN A 103 0.38 13.49 -0.91
C ASN A 103 1.18 14.22 -2.00
N GLU A 104 2.04 13.52 -2.73
CA GLU A 104 2.75 14.12 -3.84
C GLU A 104 1.82 14.50 -5.00
N TYR A 105 2.08 15.63 -5.62
CA TYR A 105 1.30 16.11 -6.77
C TYR A 105 1.19 15.08 -7.89
N GLN A 106 2.30 14.41 -8.21
CA GLN A 106 2.37 13.40 -9.27
C GLN A 106 1.46 12.19 -8.96
N PHE A 107 1.45 11.73 -7.70
CA PHE A 107 0.56 10.66 -7.27
C PHE A 107 -0.91 11.08 -7.36
N GLN A 108 -1.25 12.26 -6.86
CA GLN A 108 -2.61 12.79 -6.88
C GLN A 108 -3.16 12.97 -8.30
N ARG A 109 -2.30 13.32 -9.25
CA ARG A 109 -2.66 13.38 -10.67
C ARG A 109 -2.93 11.99 -11.25
N ALA A 110 -2.11 11.01 -10.94
CA ALA A 110 -2.30 9.63 -11.38
C ALA A 110 -3.50 8.96 -10.69
N LEU A 111 -3.79 9.33 -9.45
CA LEU A 111 -4.91 8.82 -8.66
C LEU A 111 -6.27 9.05 -9.36
N LEU A 112 -6.43 10.18 -10.05
CA LEU A 112 -7.64 10.47 -10.81
C LEU A 112 -7.96 9.39 -11.85
N ASP A 113 -6.93 8.79 -12.45
CA ASP A 113 -7.09 7.71 -13.42
C ASP A 113 -7.31 6.36 -12.71
N TRP A 114 -6.61 6.08 -11.63
CA TRP A 114 -6.73 4.82 -10.88
C TRP A 114 -8.06 4.68 -10.12
N GLN A 115 -8.75 5.78 -9.85
CA GLN A 115 -10.09 5.76 -9.23
C GLN A 115 -11.22 5.47 -10.24
N ILE A 116 -10.94 5.52 -11.55
CA ILE A 116 -11.93 5.17 -12.58
C ILE A 116 -11.82 3.67 -12.86
N PRO A 117 -12.85 2.86 -12.52
CA PRO A 117 -12.80 1.42 -12.72
C PRO A 117 -12.94 1.04 -14.20
N GLY A 118 -12.46 -0.15 -14.56
CA GLY A 118 -12.67 -0.76 -15.87
C GLY A 118 -11.77 -0.21 -16.99
N ARG A 119 -10.72 0.54 -16.65
CA ARG A 119 -9.69 0.93 -17.62
C ARG A 119 -8.76 -0.23 -17.95
N THR A 120 -8.07 -0.12 -19.08
CA THR A 120 -7.06 -1.09 -19.52
C THR A 120 -5.77 -1.00 -18.69
N TYR A 121 -4.93 -2.05 -18.79
CA TYR A 121 -3.59 -2.02 -18.20
C TYR A 121 -2.78 -0.82 -18.70
N GLU A 122 -2.82 -0.56 -20.00
CA GLU A 122 -2.06 0.50 -20.65
C GLU A 122 -2.44 1.89 -20.12
N GLU A 123 -3.72 2.14 -19.86
CA GLU A 123 -4.19 3.40 -19.28
C GLU A 123 -3.72 3.58 -17.84
N TYR A 124 -3.87 2.55 -16.99
CA TYR A 124 -3.38 2.60 -15.61
C TYR A 124 -1.86 2.68 -15.54
N HIS A 125 -1.17 1.97 -16.43
CA HIS A 125 0.30 1.97 -16.51
C HIS A 125 0.83 3.33 -16.97
N ALA A 126 0.17 3.99 -17.92
CA ALA A 126 0.50 5.36 -18.34
C ALA A 126 0.34 6.36 -17.18
N ALA A 127 -0.67 6.18 -16.31
CA ALA A 127 -0.80 6.97 -15.09
C ALA A 127 0.37 6.72 -14.13
N ALA A 128 0.79 5.49 -13.96
CA ALA A 128 1.95 5.13 -13.14
C ALA A 128 3.26 5.71 -13.70
N TYR A 129 3.43 5.73 -15.01
CA TYR A 129 4.58 6.39 -15.64
C TYR A 129 4.61 7.89 -15.34
N ARG A 130 3.49 8.59 -15.43
CA ARG A 130 3.41 10.03 -15.06
C ARG A 130 3.72 10.29 -13.57
N TRP A 131 3.44 9.31 -12.72
CA TRP A 131 3.77 9.41 -11.29
C TRP A 131 5.27 9.23 -11.02
N LEU A 132 5.90 8.19 -11.58
CA LEU A 132 7.28 7.78 -11.23
C LEU A 132 8.33 8.27 -12.22
N GLY A 133 8.04 8.26 -13.52
CA GLY A 133 8.96 8.70 -14.56
C GLY A 133 10.20 7.82 -14.72
N TRP A 134 10.03 6.48 -14.65
CA TRP A 134 11.16 5.54 -14.77
C TRP A 134 11.83 5.59 -16.16
N GLY A 135 13.17 5.39 -16.17
CA GLY A 135 13.94 5.25 -17.41
C GLY A 135 13.85 3.84 -18.02
N ILE A 136 13.76 2.80 -17.18
CA ILE A 136 13.62 1.39 -17.58
C ILE A 136 12.33 0.83 -17.00
N GLU A 137 11.47 0.29 -17.84
CA GLU A 137 10.18 -0.26 -17.44
C GLU A 137 10.34 -1.45 -16.48
N GLY A 138 11.31 -2.33 -16.74
CA GLY A 138 11.52 -3.54 -15.95
C GLY A 138 10.30 -4.48 -15.99
N PRO A 139 10.15 -5.38 -15.02
CA PRO A 139 9.08 -6.39 -15.00
C PRO A 139 7.73 -5.88 -14.44
N ARG A 140 7.44 -4.56 -14.48
CA ARG A 140 6.20 -3.98 -13.91
C ARG A 140 4.93 -4.65 -14.42
N LYS A 141 4.86 -4.96 -15.72
CA LYS A 141 3.71 -5.68 -16.31
C LYS A 141 3.54 -7.06 -15.69
N THR A 142 4.61 -7.82 -15.58
CA THR A 142 4.59 -9.16 -14.96
C THR A 142 4.16 -9.07 -13.50
N TYR A 143 4.69 -8.12 -12.73
CA TYR A 143 4.29 -7.91 -11.34
C TYR A 143 2.82 -7.51 -11.21
N THR A 144 2.30 -6.70 -12.14
CA THR A 144 0.89 -6.32 -12.15
C THR A 144 -0.02 -7.55 -12.23
N TYR A 145 0.21 -8.42 -13.21
CA TYR A 145 -0.63 -9.62 -13.36
C TYR A 145 -0.43 -10.61 -12.22
N ASN A 146 0.80 -10.74 -11.68
CA ASN A 146 1.04 -11.55 -10.48
C ASN A 146 0.27 -11.04 -9.26
N TYR A 147 0.11 -9.73 -9.09
CA TYR A 147 -0.76 -9.19 -8.03
C TYR A 147 -2.22 -9.44 -8.34
N LEU A 148 -2.66 -9.16 -9.57
CA LEU A 148 -4.05 -9.36 -9.98
C LEU A 148 -4.52 -10.80 -9.72
N ASP A 149 -3.68 -11.79 -10.04
CA ASP A 149 -3.97 -13.22 -9.79
C ASP A 149 -4.02 -13.59 -8.29
N ARG A 150 -3.36 -12.81 -7.43
CA ARG A 150 -3.30 -13.03 -5.98
C ARG A 150 -4.40 -12.29 -5.22
N LEU A 151 -5.07 -11.32 -5.85
CA LEU A 151 -6.17 -10.59 -5.22
C LEU A 151 -7.44 -11.45 -5.21
N SER A 152 -8.10 -11.50 -4.07
CA SER A 152 -9.42 -12.09 -3.92
C SER A 152 -10.39 -11.10 -3.30
N LYS A 153 -11.66 -11.15 -3.74
CA LYS A 153 -12.68 -10.28 -3.18
C LYS A 153 -13.07 -10.76 -1.79
N VAL A 154 -13.22 -9.84 -0.86
CA VAL A 154 -13.76 -10.16 0.48
C VAL A 154 -15.22 -10.57 0.28
N SER A 155 -15.54 -11.84 0.51
CA SER A 155 -16.93 -12.31 0.45
C SER A 155 -17.68 -11.87 1.69
N ASP A 156 -18.93 -11.42 1.52
CA ASP A 156 -19.80 -11.02 2.62
C ASP A 156 -20.07 -12.16 3.62
N GLU A 157 -19.86 -13.41 3.23
CA GLU A 157 -19.95 -14.60 4.09
C GLU A 157 -18.93 -14.59 5.26
N LYS A 158 -17.72 -14.03 5.07
CA LYS A 158 -16.75 -13.92 6.17
C LYS A 158 -17.12 -12.86 7.20
N VAL A 159 -17.84 -11.82 6.78
CA VAL A 159 -18.36 -10.78 7.69
C VAL A 159 -19.52 -11.34 8.55
N GLN A 160 -20.33 -12.24 7.99
CA GLN A 160 -21.41 -12.89 8.74
C GLN A 160 -20.88 -13.94 9.73
N SER A 161 -19.82 -14.68 9.41
CA SER A 161 -19.23 -15.67 10.33
C SER A 161 -18.59 -14.99 11.56
N THR A 162 -17.85 -13.90 11.37
CA THR A 162 -17.27 -13.14 12.51
C THR A 162 -18.33 -12.46 13.36
N SER A 163 -19.44 -11.98 12.76
CA SER A 163 -20.58 -11.41 13.50
C SER A 163 -21.35 -12.47 14.28
N SER A 164 -21.54 -13.67 13.74
CA SER A 164 -22.19 -14.79 14.43
C SER A 164 -21.32 -15.35 15.56
N ASP A 165 -20.01 -15.42 15.37
CA ASP A 165 -19.07 -15.88 16.40
C ASP A 165 -18.94 -14.87 17.55
N GLN A 166 -18.93 -13.57 17.28
CA GLN A 166 -18.99 -12.54 18.32
C GLN A 166 -20.31 -12.56 19.09
N LYS A 167 -21.45 -12.77 18.43
CA LYS A 167 -22.73 -12.95 19.10
C LYS A 167 -22.77 -14.21 19.96
N ARG A 168 -22.15 -15.29 19.49
CA ARG A 168 -22.06 -16.57 20.22
C ARG A 168 -21.13 -16.46 21.43
N LEU A 169 -19.97 -15.77 21.32
CA LEU A 169 -19.11 -15.46 22.46
C LEU A 169 -19.85 -14.58 23.51
N GLY A 170 -20.50 -13.52 23.09
CA GLY A 170 -21.28 -12.66 24.02
C GLY A 170 -22.45 -13.39 24.69
N TYR A 171 -23.03 -14.41 24.05
CA TYR A 171 -24.06 -15.25 24.65
C TYR A 171 -23.48 -16.22 25.68
N LEU A 172 -22.30 -16.80 25.39
CA LEU A 172 -21.59 -17.68 26.32
C LEU A 172 -21.11 -16.92 27.57
N GLU A 173 -20.58 -15.72 27.40
CA GLU A 173 -20.20 -14.86 28.53
C GLU A 173 -21.39 -14.50 29.44
N LYS A 174 -22.56 -14.24 28.86
CA LYS A 174 -23.80 -14.01 29.64
C LYS A 174 -24.24 -15.26 30.41
N ILE A 175 -24.14 -16.44 29.81
CA ILE A 175 -24.49 -17.72 30.47
C ILE A 175 -23.50 -18.00 31.62
N LEU A 176 -22.20 -17.82 31.40
CA LEU A 176 -21.17 -18.04 32.41
C LEU A 176 -21.27 -17.06 33.56
N GLY A 177 -21.61 -15.78 33.26
CA GLY A 177 -21.88 -14.77 34.30
C GLY A 177 -23.08 -15.07 35.17
N VAL A 178 -24.11 -15.74 34.63
CA VAL A 178 -25.31 -16.17 35.39
C VAL A 178 -25.00 -17.37 36.31
N ILE A 179 -24.00 -18.21 35.94
CA ILE A 179 -23.60 -19.41 36.71
C ILE A 179 -22.50 -19.09 37.76
N GLY A 180 -22.05 -17.83 37.85
CA GLY A 180 -21.13 -17.39 38.91
C GLY A 180 -19.69 -17.95 38.79
N ILE A 181 -19.30 -18.46 37.63
CA ILE A 181 -17.93 -18.93 37.40
C ILE A 181 -17.06 -17.73 36.99
N LYS A 182 -16.25 -17.22 37.94
CA LYS A 182 -15.16 -16.30 37.62
C LYS A 182 -14.02 -17.09 36.98
N VAL A 183 -13.69 -16.77 35.74
CA VAL A 183 -12.44 -17.20 35.10
C VAL A 183 -11.33 -16.22 35.41
#